data_2582903116f81a723dd75bbcebd71f89
#
_entry.id   2582903116f81a723dd75bbcebd71f89
#
_cell.length_a   1.000
_cell.length_b   1.000
_cell.length_c   1.000
_cell.angle_alpha   90.00
_cell.angle_beta   90.00
_cell.angle_gamma   90.00
#
_symmetry.space_group_name_H-M   'P 1'
#
loop_
_entity.id
_entity.type
_entity.pdbx_description
1 polymer ?
#
loop_
_entity_poly.entity_id
_entity_poly.type
_entity_poly.pdbx_seq_one_letter_code
_entity_poly.pdbx_strand_id
1 'polypeptide(L)'
;MGHRLVIDTLLRAARERGEQSVIVTFWPHPRTVLQKDARELRLLSSLQEKRDILAALGVDRVEVVDFSREFRSLTAEEYLRDWIRDRLGGTAVVLGYDNRMGSDGLPHDAIVPLAQSLGLDVLCCPAVSGAGQAISSTKIRAALEKGDVAAAEAMLGYRYGLHGVVVAGNRLGRTLGYPTANMQLYEPLKLVPANGVYLTEVETLGGHFYGMTNIGVRPTVSGAGVRTIETHIFDFDELIYGLDLRLRFVSKIRDERRFDSLDSLKAQLASDEALCRSLLSS
;
A
#
# COMPACT_ATOMS: atom_id res chain seq x y z
N MET A 1 -7.57 4.83 -9.69
CA MET A 1 -7.90 4.81 -11.14
C MET A 1 -6.86 5.51 -12.02
N GLY A 2 -6.31 6.69 -11.70
CA GLY A 2 -5.33 7.34 -12.58
C GLY A 2 -4.09 6.50 -12.92
N HIS A 3 -3.40 5.98 -11.90
CA HIS A 3 -2.27 5.07 -12.12
C HIS A 3 -2.67 3.78 -12.85
N ARG A 4 -3.90 3.27 -12.64
CA ARG A 4 -4.38 2.08 -13.33
C ARG A 4 -4.48 2.30 -14.84
N LEU A 5 -5.00 3.46 -15.27
CA LEU A 5 -5.07 3.79 -16.71
C LEU A 5 -3.67 3.84 -17.34
N VAL A 6 -2.68 4.43 -16.65
CA VAL A 6 -1.28 4.47 -17.14
C VAL A 6 -0.72 3.05 -17.27
N ILE A 7 -0.95 2.19 -16.26
CA ILE A 7 -0.50 0.79 -16.29
C ILE A 7 -1.20 0.02 -17.42
N ASP A 8 -2.52 0.13 -17.55
CA ASP A 8 -3.27 -0.57 -18.60
C ASP A 8 -2.84 -0.10 -20.02
N THR A 9 -2.50 1.19 -20.17
CA THR A 9 -1.95 1.73 -21.42
C THR A 9 -0.57 1.16 -21.70
N LEU A 10 0.31 1.10 -20.70
CA LEU A 10 1.62 0.47 -20.80
C LEU A 10 1.54 -0.99 -21.23
N LEU A 11 0.71 -1.78 -20.53
CA LEU A 11 0.55 -3.22 -20.80
C LEU A 11 -0.01 -3.49 -22.20
N ARG A 12 -0.95 -2.67 -22.67
CA ARG A 12 -1.48 -2.76 -24.02
C ARG A 12 -0.40 -2.44 -25.05
N ALA A 13 0.29 -1.33 -24.90
CA ALA A 13 1.33 -0.90 -25.83
C ALA A 13 2.47 -1.93 -25.91
N ALA A 14 2.90 -2.49 -24.78
CA ALA A 14 3.92 -3.54 -24.73
C ALA A 14 3.49 -4.78 -25.52
N ARG A 15 2.25 -5.25 -25.33
CA ARG A 15 1.69 -6.40 -26.08
C ARG A 15 1.62 -6.15 -27.59
N GLU A 16 1.10 -4.97 -27.99
CA GLU A 16 0.95 -4.60 -29.40
C GLU A 16 2.30 -4.51 -30.12
N ARG A 17 3.39 -4.19 -29.40
CA ARG A 17 4.75 -4.08 -29.91
C ARG A 17 5.56 -5.36 -29.78
N GLY A 18 5.09 -6.36 -29.02
CA GLY A 18 5.88 -7.54 -28.63
C GLY A 18 7.07 -7.20 -27.75
N GLU A 19 6.96 -6.16 -26.95
CA GLU A 19 8.00 -5.64 -26.07
C GLU A 19 7.64 -5.89 -24.59
N GLN A 20 8.62 -5.70 -23.68
CA GLN A 20 8.39 -5.81 -22.24
C GLN A 20 7.84 -4.50 -21.66
N SER A 21 6.89 -4.64 -20.75
CA SER A 21 6.41 -3.54 -19.93
C SER A 21 7.35 -3.30 -18.75
N VAL A 22 7.87 -2.08 -18.60
CA VAL A 22 8.77 -1.70 -17.52
C VAL A 22 8.18 -0.52 -16.74
N ILE A 23 8.07 -0.65 -15.42
CA ILE A 23 7.73 0.46 -14.54
C ILE A 23 8.96 0.87 -13.74
N VAL A 24 9.36 2.13 -13.88
CA VAL A 24 10.42 2.73 -13.06
C VAL A 24 9.80 3.29 -11.78
N THR A 25 10.30 2.88 -10.64
CA THR A 25 9.89 3.39 -9.33
C THR A 25 11.10 3.75 -8.48
N PHE A 26 10.91 4.64 -7.52
CA PHE A 26 11.99 5.18 -6.71
C PHE A 26 11.91 4.64 -5.27
N TRP A 27 13.08 4.31 -4.72
CA TRP A 27 13.22 3.96 -3.32
C TRP A 27 14.57 4.47 -2.77
N PRO A 28 14.61 5.11 -1.59
CA PRO A 28 13.47 5.54 -0.76
C PRO A 28 12.48 6.43 -1.50
N HIS A 29 11.26 6.54 -0.96
CA HIS A 29 10.24 7.36 -1.59
C HIS A 29 10.71 8.83 -1.70
N PRO A 30 10.58 9.50 -2.86
CA PRO A 30 11.12 10.86 -3.08
C PRO A 30 10.79 11.86 -1.97
N ARG A 31 9.58 11.81 -1.41
CA ARG A 31 9.18 12.69 -0.31
C ARG A 31 9.91 12.42 0.99
N THR A 32 10.39 11.21 1.27
CA THR A 32 11.19 10.93 2.47
C THR A 32 12.58 11.55 2.42
N VAL A 33 13.07 11.81 1.21
CA VAL A 33 14.39 12.39 0.96
C VAL A 33 14.34 13.93 0.79
N LEU A 34 13.23 14.43 0.24
CA LEU A 34 13.08 15.85 -0.13
C LEU A 34 12.46 16.71 0.97
N GLN A 35 11.63 16.14 1.85
CA GLN A 35 10.91 16.89 2.88
C GLN A 35 11.60 16.79 4.24
N LYS A 36 11.73 17.93 4.95
CA LYS A 36 12.30 18.02 6.30
C LYS A 36 11.48 17.20 7.33
N ASP A 37 10.19 17.00 7.08
CA ASP A 37 9.26 16.28 7.95
C ASP A 37 8.94 14.86 7.43
N ALA A 38 9.98 14.15 6.98
CA ALA A 38 9.86 12.76 6.51
C ALA A 38 9.17 11.82 7.54
N ARG A 39 9.19 12.16 8.82
CA ARG A 39 8.54 11.40 9.91
C ARG A 39 7.01 11.42 9.82
N GLU A 40 6.42 12.42 9.21
CA GLU A 40 4.96 12.55 9.04
C GLU A 40 4.45 11.84 7.77
N LEU A 41 5.35 11.49 6.86
CA LEU A 41 4.96 10.77 5.66
C LEU A 41 4.39 9.40 6.01
N ARG A 42 3.20 9.10 5.48
CA ARG A 42 2.59 7.77 5.58
C ARG A 42 2.44 7.18 4.17
N LEU A 43 3.10 6.06 3.94
CA LEU A 43 3.09 5.36 2.66
C LEU A 43 1.82 4.53 2.51
N LEU A 44 1.18 4.59 1.34
CA LEU A 44 0.06 3.72 0.99
C LEU A 44 0.51 2.30 0.62
N SER A 45 1.73 2.14 0.14
CA SER A 45 2.33 0.83 -0.13
C SER A 45 3.81 0.84 0.21
N SER A 46 4.32 -0.25 0.75
CA SER A 46 5.75 -0.52 0.82
C SER A 46 6.30 -0.80 -0.60
N LEU A 47 7.63 -0.89 -0.74
CA LEU A 47 8.23 -1.27 -2.02
C LEU A 47 7.82 -2.69 -2.42
N GLN A 48 7.83 -3.64 -1.48
CA GLN A 48 7.43 -5.02 -1.76
C GLN A 48 5.96 -5.12 -2.17
N GLU A 49 5.04 -4.49 -1.44
CA GLU A 49 3.62 -4.45 -1.81
C GLU A 49 3.40 -3.84 -3.19
N LYS A 50 4.15 -2.78 -3.53
CA LYS A 50 4.08 -2.16 -4.86
C LYS A 50 4.50 -3.15 -5.95
N ARG A 51 5.59 -3.90 -5.74
CA ARG A 51 6.07 -4.92 -6.68
C ARG A 51 5.04 -6.03 -6.85
N ASP A 52 4.48 -6.53 -5.74
CA ASP A 52 3.46 -7.59 -5.74
C ASP A 52 2.20 -7.15 -6.53
N ILE A 53 1.73 -5.91 -6.29
CA ILE A 53 0.57 -5.34 -7.00
C ILE A 53 0.87 -5.22 -8.50
N LEU A 54 2.03 -4.70 -8.89
CA LEU A 54 2.40 -4.52 -10.28
C LEU A 54 2.57 -5.85 -11.00
N ALA A 55 3.18 -6.84 -10.35
CA ALA A 55 3.29 -8.21 -10.87
C ALA A 55 1.90 -8.85 -11.07
N ALA A 56 0.99 -8.72 -10.09
CA ALA A 56 -0.39 -9.21 -10.22
C ALA A 56 -1.19 -8.51 -11.33
N LEU A 57 -0.81 -7.30 -11.72
CA LEU A 57 -1.37 -6.58 -12.87
C LEU A 57 -0.77 -7.02 -14.21
N GLY A 58 0.28 -7.84 -14.20
CA GLY A 58 0.93 -8.35 -15.39
C GLY A 58 2.06 -7.47 -15.92
N VAL A 59 2.63 -6.60 -15.08
CA VAL A 59 3.85 -5.84 -15.43
C VAL A 59 5.05 -6.77 -15.46
N ASP A 60 5.78 -6.80 -16.58
CA ASP A 60 6.90 -7.75 -16.77
C ASP A 60 8.11 -7.40 -15.89
N ARG A 61 8.40 -6.11 -15.71
CA ARG A 61 9.56 -5.65 -14.95
C ARG A 61 9.29 -4.39 -14.14
N VAL A 62 9.74 -4.39 -12.89
CA VAL A 62 9.77 -3.20 -12.04
C VAL A 62 11.23 -2.83 -11.77
N GLU A 63 11.67 -1.71 -12.34
CA GLU A 63 12.99 -1.15 -12.11
C GLU A 63 12.95 -0.24 -10.89
N VAL A 64 13.68 -0.62 -9.84
CA VAL A 64 13.77 0.17 -8.59
C VAL A 64 15.03 1.00 -8.64
N VAL A 65 14.88 2.31 -8.71
CA VAL A 65 15.99 3.26 -8.79
C VAL A 65 16.21 3.87 -7.40
N ASP A 66 17.47 3.90 -6.96
CA ASP A 66 17.85 4.66 -5.79
C ASP A 66 17.67 6.16 -6.06
N PHE A 67 16.82 6.81 -5.27
CA PHE A 67 16.56 8.25 -5.37
C PHE A 67 17.69 9.04 -4.69
N SER A 68 18.93 8.76 -5.11
CA SER A 68 20.15 9.40 -4.63
C SER A 68 20.21 10.88 -5.01
N ARG A 69 21.20 11.58 -4.48
CA ARG A 69 21.42 13.00 -4.82
C ARG A 69 21.77 13.17 -6.29
N GLU A 70 22.57 12.27 -6.84
CA GLU A 70 22.99 12.25 -8.24
C GLU A 70 21.80 12.01 -9.15
N PHE A 71 20.97 10.99 -8.86
CA PHE A 71 19.79 10.68 -9.68
C PHE A 71 18.77 11.83 -9.72
N ARG A 72 18.48 12.45 -8.58
CA ARG A 72 17.50 13.55 -8.52
C ARG A 72 18.00 14.87 -9.13
N SER A 73 19.30 14.98 -9.46
CA SER A 73 19.86 16.13 -10.18
C SER A 73 19.73 16.02 -11.71
N LEU A 74 19.37 14.83 -12.22
CA LEU A 74 19.18 14.61 -13.65
C LEU A 74 18.06 15.50 -14.19
N THR A 75 18.31 16.16 -15.30
CA THR A 75 17.30 16.85 -16.09
C THR A 75 16.35 15.84 -16.75
N ALA A 76 15.22 16.29 -17.26
CA ALA A 76 14.31 15.44 -18.03
C ALA A 76 15.00 14.80 -19.24
N GLU A 77 15.86 15.55 -19.94
CA GLU A 77 16.62 15.04 -21.08
C GLU A 77 17.59 13.92 -20.68
N GLU A 78 18.41 14.15 -19.64
CA GLU A 78 19.36 13.14 -19.13
C GLU A 78 18.64 11.88 -18.67
N TYR A 79 17.51 12.02 -17.96
CA TYR A 79 16.71 10.88 -17.54
C TYR A 79 16.14 10.08 -18.72
N LEU A 80 15.58 10.74 -19.73
CA LEU A 80 15.01 10.08 -20.90
C LEU A 80 16.10 9.43 -21.77
N ARG A 81 17.23 10.12 -22.00
CA ARG A 81 18.33 9.63 -22.82
C ARG A 81 19.10 8.52 -22.11
N ASP A 82 19.67 8.82 -20.95
CA ASP A 82 20.68 7.96 -20.32
C ASP A 82 20.03 6.78 -19.58
N TRP A 83 18.85 6.99 -18.97
CA TRP A 83 18.15 5.94 -18.21
C TRP A 83 17.13 5.18 -19.05
N ILE A 84 16.20 5.89 -19.69
CA ILE A 84 15.10 5.22 -20.39
C ILE A 84 15.62 4.59 -21.69
N ARG A 85 16.24 5.37 -22.57
CA ARG A 85 16.69 4.88 -23.86
C ARG A 85 17.92 4.00 -23.75
N ASP A 86 19.01 4.51 -23.17
CA ASP A 86 20.33 3.87 -23.26
C ASP A 86 20.51 2.74 -22.24
N ARG A 87 20.08 2.92 -20.99
CA ARG A 87 20.25 1.90 -19.95
C ARG A 87 19.14 0.84 -19.94
N LEU A 88 17.89 1.23 -20.10
CA LEU A 88 16.75 0.31 -20.08
C LEU A 88 16.39 -0.22 -21.46
N GLY A 89 16.91 0.37 -22.54
CA GLY A 89 16.56 0.01 -23.91
C GLY A 89 15.13 0.39 -24.28
N GLY A 90 14.57 1.41 -23.61
CA GLY A 90 13.20 1.84 -23.83
C GLY A 90 13.02 2.39 -25.25
N THR A 91 11.93 1.99 -25.90
CA THR A 91 11.51 2.45 -27.23
C THR A 91 10.35 3.42 -27.14
N ALA A 92 9.57 3.35 -26.05
CA ALA A 92 8.43 4.18 -25.81
C ALA A 92 8.27 4.57 -24.33
N VAL A 93 7.61 5.69 -24.07
CA VAL A 93 7.24 6.14 -22.72
C VAL A 93 5.74 6.39 -22.64
N VAL A 94 5.15 6.00 -21.50
CA VAL A 94 3.75 6.27 -21.18
C VAL A 94 3.68 7.38 -20.15
N LEU A 95 3.01 8.48 -20.47
CA LEU A 95 2.92 9.67 -19.64
C LEU A 95 1.47 9.90 -19.17
N GLY A 96 1.30 10.20 -17.87
CA GLY A 96 0.04 10.77 -17.37
C GLY A 96 -0.10 12.24 -17.80
N TYR A 97 -1.30 12.76 -17.75
CA TYR A 97 -1.65 14.11 -18.25
C TYR A 97 -0.95 15.25 -17.50
N ASP A 98 -0.55 15.05 -16.25
CA ASP A 98 0.03 16.05 -15.34
C ASP A 98 1.50 15.73 -14.98
N ASN A 99 2.16 14.85 -15.72
CA ASN A 99 3.54 14.47 -15.44
C ASN A 99 4.46 15.69 -15.48
N ARG A 100 5.34 15.75 -14.49
CA ARG A 100 6.54 16.59 -14.50
C ARG A 100 7.76 15.70 -14.37
N MET A 101 8.83 16.04 -15.06
CA MET A 101 10.02 15.18 -15.14
C MET A 101 11.30 16.00 -14.94
N GLY A 102 12.31 15.33 -14.36
CA GLY A 102 13.64 15.90 -14.16
C GLY A 102 13.75 16.87 -12.98
N SER A 103 14.97 17.27 -12.68
CA SER A 103 15.29 18.30 -11.69
C SER A 103 14.82 19.69 -12.14
N ASP A 104 14.70 19.88 -13.45
CA ASP A 104 14.18 21.05 -14.13
C ASP A 104 12.64 21.14 -14.09
N GLY A 105 11.98 20.07 -13.62
CA GLY A 105 10.52 20.03 -13.49
C GLY A 105 9.78 20.19 -14.80
N LEU A 106 10.34 19.69 -15.90
CA LEU A 106 9.82 19.85 -17.25
C LEU A 106 8.33 19.46 -17.31
N PRO A 107 7.43 20.32 -17.79
CA PRO A 107 6.01 20.02 -17.86
C PRO A 107 5.67 19.04 -18.99
N HIS A 108 4.51 18.38 -18.89
CA HIS A 108 4.04 17.38 -19.87
C HIS A 108 4.20 17.80 -21.33
N ASP A 109 3.77 19.02 -21.69
CA ASP A 109 3.78 19.51 -23.06
C ASP A 109 5.20 19.68 -23.64
N ALA A 110 6.20 19.85 -22.76
CA ALA A 110 7.61 19.93 -23.16
C ALA A 110 8.30 18.55 -23.12
N ILE A 111 7.82 17.61 -22.29
CA ILE A 111 8.35 16.22 -22.25
C ILE A 111 8.08 15.50 -23.58
N VAL A 112 6.90 15.68 -24.17
CA VAL A 112 6.50 14.96 -25.39
C VAL A 112 7.46 15.22 -26.54
N PRO A 113 7.71 16.48 -27.01
CA PRO A 113 8.62 16.72 -28.09
C PRO A 113 10.07 16.36 -27.76
N LEU A 114 10.48 16.51 -26.52
CA LEU A 114 11.80 16.09 -26.07
C LEU A 114 11.99 14.57 -26.21
N ALA A 115 11.07 13.75 -25.72
CA ALA A 115 11.15 12.30 -25.85
C ALA A 115 11.18 11.86 -27.32
N GLN A 116 10.34 12.47 -28.17
CA GLN A 116 10.33 12.21 -29.61
C GLN A 116 11.65 12.58 -30.29
N SER A 117 12.29 13.70 -29.92
CA SER A 117 13.61 14.09 -30.46
C SER A 117 14.70 13.10 -30.07
N LEU A 118 14.54 12.36 -28.98
CA LEU A 118 15.44 11.29 -28.54
C LEU A 118 15.13 9.93 -29.19
N GLY A 119 14.15 9.86 -30.10
CA GLY A 119 13.72 8.62 -30.76
C GLY A 119 12.81 7.73 -29.92
N LEU A 120 12.18 8.26 -28.86
CA LEU A 120 11.21 7.55 -28.04
C LEU A 120 9.79 7.86 -28.52
N ASP A 121 8.97 6.83 -28.70
CA ASP A 121 7.55 7.02 -28.90
C ASP A 121 6.89 7.47 -27.58
N VAL A 122 5.84 8.30 -27.69
CA VAL A 122 5.15 8.83 -26.51
C VAL A 122 3.66 8.47 -26.56
N LEU A 123 3.20 7.80 -25.50
CA LEU A 123 1.77 7.52 -25.29
C LEU A 123 1.26 8.37 -24.12
N CYS A 124 0.35 9.28 -24.40
CA CYS A 124 -0.23 10.16 -23.40
C CYS A 124 -1.55 9.58 -22.88
N CYS A 125 -1.67 9.45 -21.56
CA CYS A 125 -2.90 9.10 -20.92
C CYS A 125 -3.72 10.38 -20.64
N PRO A 126 -5.01 10.42 -21.01
CA PRO A 126 -5.87 11.56 -20.72
C PRO A 126 -6.10 11.69 -19.20
N ALA A 127 -6.50 12.88 -18.77
CA ALA A 127 -7.02 13.08 -17.44
C ALA A 127 -8.23 12.17 -17.22
N VAL A 128 -8.24 11.41 -16.10
CA VAL A 128 -9.40 10.59 -15.75
C VAL A 128 -10.47 11.51 -15.17
N SER A 129 -11.38 11.97 -16.01
CA SER A 129 -12.62 12.62 -15.60
C SER A 129 -13.71 11.55 -15.48
N GLY A 130 -13.88 10.98 -14.29
CA GLY A 130 -15.01 10.10 -13.97
C GLY A 130 -16.07 10.85 -13.20
N ALA A 131 -17.32 10.44 -13.30
CA ALA A 131 -18.46 11.01 -12.58
C ALA A 131 -18.18 11.08 -11.06
N GLY A 132 -17.92 12.29 -10.54
CA GLY A 132 -17.71 12.57 -9.13
C GLY A 132 -16.26 12.36 -8.66
N GLN A 133 -15.63 13.38 -8.31
CA GLN A 133 -14.35 13.53 -7.56
C GLN A 133 -13.13 12.69 -8.02
N ALA A 134 -12.10 13.38 -8.46
CA ALA A 134 -10.79 12.77 -8.79
C ALA A 134 -10.24 11.93 -7.62
N ILE A 135 -9.85 10.69 -7.90
CA ILE A 135 -9.17 9.81 -6.95
C ILE A 135 -7.75 10.34 -6.74
N SER A 136 -7.35 10.49 -5.48
CA SER A 136 -5.98 10.90 -5.14
C SER A 136 -5.47 10.15 -3.92
N SER A 137 -4.15 10.04 -3.79
CA SER A 137 -3.51 9.44 -2.61
C SER A 137 -3.92 10.15 -1.31
N THR A 138 -4.21 11.45 -1.36
CA THR A 138 -4.70 12.23 -0.20
C THR A 138 -6.07 11.74 0.25
N LYS A 139 -7.00 11.51 -0.66
CA LYS A 139 -8.34 10.99 -0.33
C LYS A 139 -8.30 9.57 0.22
N ILE A 140 -7.44 8.71 -0.36
CA ILE A 140 -7.24 7.36 0.13
C ILE A 140 -6.69 7.37 1.55
N ARG A 141 -5.69 8.22 1.84
CA ARG A 141 -5.17 8.38 3.22
C ARG A 141 -6.26 8.84 4.17
N ALA A 142 -7.04 9.86 3.80
CA ALA A 142 -8.13 10.37 4.63
C ALA A 142 -9.21 9.31 4.92
N ALA A 143 -9.52 8.43 3.97
CA ALA A 143 -10.44 7.30 4.19
C ALA A 143 -9.86 6.31 5.21
N LEU A 144 -8.59 5.88 5.03
CA LEU A 144 -7.91 4.97 5.94
C LEU A 144 -7.75 5.56 7.35
N GLU A 145 -7.45 6.84 7.47
CA GLU A 145 -7.34 7.57 8.75
C GLU A 145 -8.68 7.67 9.48
N LYS A 146 -9.81 7.52 8.79
CA LYS A 146 -11.15 7.38 9.36
C LYS A 146 -11.55 5.92 9.60
N GLY A 147 -10.75 4.96 9.12
CA GLY A 147 -11.05 3.54 9.16
C GLY A 147 -12.04 3.08 8.09
N ASP A 148 -12.33 3.92 7.12
CA ASP A 148 -13.19 3.58 5.98
C ASP A 148 -12.39 2.80 4.92
N VAL A 149 -12.16 1.52 5.23
CA VAL A 149 -11.38 0.63 4.37
C VAL A 149 -12.14 0.27 3.08
N ALA A 150 -13.48 0.31 3.11
CA ALA A 150 -14.30 0.07 1.93
C ALA A 150 -14.19 1.21 0.91
N ALA A 151 -14.24 2.47 1.36
CA ALA A 151 -13.99 3.61 0.49
C ALA A 151 -12.54 3.61 -0.05
N ALA A 152 -11.57 3.18 0.76
CA ALA A 152 -10.19 3.03 0.31
C ALA A 152 -10.07 1.95 -0.77
N GLU A 153 -10.71 0.78 -0.60
CA GLU A 153 -10.75 -0.31 -1.59
C GLU A 153 -11.37 0.15 -2.90
N ALA A 154 -12.52 0.85 -2.84
CA ALA A 154 -13.18 1.39 -4.03
C ALA A 154 -12.29 2.36 -4.83
N MET A 155 -11.45 3.15 -4.15
CA MET A 155 -10.49 4.06 -4.77
C MET A 155 -9.23 3.36 -5.28
N LEU A 156 -8.72 2.36 -4.54
CA LEU A 156 -7.50 1.61 -4.88
C LEU A 156 -7.77 0.58 -5.99
N GLY A 157 -8.94 -0.06 -5.98
CA GLY A 157 -9.27 -1.22 -6.81
C GLY A 157 -8.77 -2.55 -6.24
N TYR A 158 -8.27 -2.54 -4.99
CA TYR A 158 -7.85 -3.72 -4.23
C TYR A 158 -7.97 -3.44 -2.72
N ARG A 159 -8.08 -4.49 -1.91
CA ARG A 159 -8.14 -4.37 -0.45
C ARG A 159 -6.83 -3.83 0.11
N TYR A 160 -6.93 -2.76 0.90
CA TYR A 160 -5.77 -2.21 1.58
C TYR A 160 -5.20 -3.24 2.56
N GLY A 161 -3.88 -3.36 2.61
CA GLY A 161 -3.23 -4.36 3.44
C GLY A 161 -2.03 -3.85 4.23
N LEU A 162 -1.59 -4.66 5.19
CA LEU A 162 -0.38 -4.50 5.97
C LEU A 162 0.46 -5.78 5.85
N HIS A 163 1.79 -5.63 5.86
CA HIS A 163 2.73 -6.74 5.81
C HIS A 163 3.79 -6.55 6.90
N GLY A 164 4.03 -7.60 7.66
CA GLY A 164 4.98 -7.57 8.76
C GLY A 164 5.34 -8.95 9.28
N VAL A 165 6.04 -8.97 10.39
CA VAL A 165 6.44 -10.17 11.11
C VAL A 165 5.64 -10.30 12.41
N VAL A 166 5.33 -11.53 12.78
CA VAL A 166 4.67 -11.82 14.07
C VAL A 166 5.67 -11.74 15.20
N VAL A 167 5.38 -10.88 16.18
CA VAL A 167 6.22 -10.67 17.37
C VAL A 167 5.50 -11.08 18.65
N ALA A 168 6.24 -11.24 19.73
CA ALA A 168 5.66 -11.52 21.04
C ALA A 168 4.81 -10.34 21.55
N GLY A 169 3.60 -10.64 22.04
CA GLY A 169 2.69 -9.70 22.68
C GLY A 169 2.43 -10.07 24.14
N ASN A 170 1.47 -9.38 24.78
CA ASN A 170 1.13 -9.57 26.20
C ASN A 170 0.34 -10.88 26.51
N ARG A 171 -0.03 -11.62 25.49
CA ARG A 171 -0.76 -12.91 25.60
C ARG A 171 -2.11 -12.87 26.35
N LEU A 172 -2.67 -11.68 26.60
CA LEU A 172 -3.96 -11.52 27.29
C LEU A 172 -5.09 -12.21 26.51
N GLY A 173 -5.13 -12.10 25.20
CA GLY A 173 -6.11 -12.77 24.35
C GLY A 173 -6.16 -14.29 24.56
N ARG A 174 -4.99 -14.93 24.77
CA ARG A 174 -4.92 -16.37 25.02
C ARG A 174 -5.67 -16.80 26.28
N THR A 175 -5.63 -16.00 27.35
CA THR A 175 -6.36 -16.31 28.60
C THR A 175 -7.86 -16.17 28.44
N LEU A 176 -8.31 -15.41 27.46
CA LEU A 176 -9.73 -15.20 27.13
C LEU A 176 -10.26 -16.18 26.07
N GLY A 177 -9.41 -17.05 25.51
CA GLY A 177 -9.76 -17.96 24.41
C GLY A 177 -9.62 -17.35 23.02
N TYR A 178 -9.02 -16.15 22.92
CA TYR A 178 -8.78 -15.41 21.68
C TYR A 178 -7.27 -15.14 21.48
N PRO A 179 -6.44 -16.16 21.21
CA PRO A 179 -5.01 -15.94 20.95
C PRO A 179 -4.83 -14.99 19.78
N THR A 180 -3.87 -14.04 19.92
CA THR A 180 -3.61 -13.03 18.89
C THR A 180 -2.17 -13.09 18.40
N ALA A 181 -1.99 -12.93 17.09
CA ALA A 181 -0.71 -12.61 16.45
C ALA A 181 -0.50 -11.10 16.50
N ASN A 182 0.61 -10.67 17.11
CA ASN A 182 0.98 -9.25 17.16
C ASN A 182 1.90 -8.97 15.97
N MET A 183 1.55 -8.00 15.13
CA MET A 183 2.31 -7.65 13.94
C MET A 183 3.25 -6.48 14.19
N GLN A 184 4.51 -6.64 13.79
CA GLN A 184 5.45 -5.55 13.58
C GLN A 184 5.63 -5.35 12.06
N LEU A 185 5.35 -4.14 11.58
CA LEU A 185 5.45 -3.82 10.15
C LEU A 185 6.89 -3.87 9.65
N TYR A 186 7.12 -4.41 8.45
CA TYR A 186 8.41 -4.31 7.75
C TYR A 186 8.68 -2.88 7.27
N GLU A 187 7.63 -2.12 6.92
CA GLU A 187 7.75 -0.71 6.53
C GLU A 187 7.17 0.19 7.63
N PRO A 188 8.02 0.83 8.45
CA PRO A 188 7.56 1.67 9.57
C PRO A 188 6.74 2.88 9.14
N LEU A 189 6.93 3.37 7.90
CA LEU A 189 6.18 4.51 7.35
C LEU A 189 4.84 4.11 6.72
N LYS A 190 4.52 2.81 6.68
CA LYS A 190 3.24 2.34 6.17
C LYS A 190 2.08 2.93 6.95
N LEU A 191 1.07 3.44 6.22
CA LEU A 191 -0.15 3.95 6.84
C LEU A 191 -0.93 2.79 7.48
N VAL A 192 -1.13 2.87 8.77
CA VAL A 192 -2.03 1.95 9.49
C VAL A 192 -3.41 2.59 9.57
N PRO A 193 -4.53 1.91 9.24
CA PRO A 193 -5.88 2.45 9.34
C PRO A 193 -6.23 2.93 10.74
N ALA A 194 -7.30 3.70 10.90
CA ALA A 194 -7.76 4.18 12.21
C ALA A 194 -7.85 3.06 13.26
N ASN A 195 -7.80 3.42 14.54
CA ASN A 195 -8.03 2.47 15.61
C ASN A 195 -9.43 1.84 15.51
N GLY A 196 -9.54 0.58 15.88
CA GLY A 196 -10.79 -0.19 15.80
C GLY A 196 -10.55 -1.66 15.56
N VAL A 197 -11.64 -2.40 15.48
CA VAL A 197 -11.67 -3.82 15.15
C VAL A 197 -12.12 -3.98 13.70
N TYR A 198 -11.40 -4.84 12.97
CA TYR A 198 -11.60 -5.06 11.54
C TYR A 198 -11.72 -6.55 11.23
N LEU A 199 -12.58 -6.91 10.31
CA LEU A 199 -12.50 -8.18 9.60
C LEU A 199 -11.36 -8.09 8.59
N THR A 200 -10.45 -9.06 8.61
CA THR A 200 -9.30 -9.12 7.71
C THR A 200 -9.15 -10.49 7.07
N GLU A 201 -8.72 -10.52 5.82
CA GLU A 201 -8.06 -11.68 5.24
C GLU A 201 -6.64 -11.77 5.81
N VAL A 202 -6.21 -12.97 6.12
CA VAL A 202 -4.92 -13.25 6.74
C VAL A 202 -4.17 -14.28 5.90
N GLU A 203 -2.93 -13.97 5.54
CA GLU A 203 -2.04 -14.88 4.83
C GLU A 203 -0.81 -15.13 5.71
N THR A 204 -0.55 -16.37 6.06
CA THR A 204 0.60 -16.84 6.83
C THR A 204 0.82 -18.33 6.55
N LEU A 205 2.04 -18.84 6.72
CA LEU A 205 2.41 -20.25 6.46
C LEU A 205 1.98 -20.78 5.08
N GLY A 206 1.85 -19.86 4.09
CA GLY A 206 1.35 -20.23 2.75
C GLY A 206 -0.15 -20.53 2.69
N GLY A 207 -0.89 -20.37 3.82
CA GLY A 207 -2.33 -20.53 3.90
C GLY A 207 -3.07 -19.21 3.89
N HIS A 208 -4.38 -19.28 3.59
CA HIS A 208 -5.30 -18.15 3.59
C HIS A 208 -6.37 -18.40 4.64
N PHE A 209 -6.53 -17.44 5.53
CA PHE A 209 -7.46 -17.47 6.65
C PHE A 209 -8.24 -16.14 6.70
N TYR A 210 -9.18 -16.07 7.62
CA TYR A 210 -9.80 -14.82 8.05
C TYR A 210 -9.50 -14.58 9.51
N GLY A 211 -9.61 -13.34 9.94
CA GLY A 211 -9.38 -12.99 11.33
C GLY A 211 -9.99 -11.67 11.73
N MET A 212 -10.00 -11.46 13.02
CA MET A 212 -10.42 -10.23 13.65
C MET A 212 -9.17 -9.47 14.10
N THR A 213 -8.90 -8.32 13.45
CA THR A 213 -7.72 -7.49 13.70
C THR A 213 -8.10 -6.27 14.54
N ASN A 214 -7.49 -6.12 15.69
CA ASN A 214 -7.57 -4.92 16.51
C ASN A 214 -6.36 -4.00 16.22
N ILE A 215 -6.65 -2.77 15.83
CA ILE A 215 -5.68 -1.67 15.80
C ILE A 215 -5.98 -0.77 16.99
N GLY A 216 -5.04 -0.66 17.91
CA GLY A 216 -5.21 0.09 19.15
C GLY A 216 -3.93 0.81 19.59
N VAL A 217 -4.03 1.52 20.70
CA VAL A 217 -2.89 2.18 21.33
C VAL A 217 -2.64 1.56 22.70
N ARG A 218 -1.46 1.01 22.89
CA ARG A 218 -1.03 0.52 24.20
C ARG A 218 -0.35 1.66 24.97
N PRO A 219 -0.82 2.00 26.19
CA PRO A 219 -0.11 2.92 27.04
C PRO A 219 1.31 2.43 27.31
N THR A 220 2.29 3.31 27.21
CA THR A 220 3.68 3.06 27.61
C THR A 220 4.01 3.84 28.88
N VAL A 221 5.01 3.39 29.62
CA VAL A 221 5.50 4.07 30.84
C VAL A 221 5.99 5.51 30.52
N SER A 222 6.38 5.77 29.27
CA SER A 222 6.84 7.08 28.78
C SER A 222 5.71 8.01 28.31
N GLY A 223 4.45 7.62 28.45
CA GLY A 223 3.28 8.43 28.05
C GLY A 223 2.98 8.50 26.57
N ALA A 224 3.90 8.18 25.69
CA ALA A 224 3.67 8.05 24.26
C ALA A 224 3.14 6.64 23.98
N GLY A 225 1.84 6.47 23.73
CA GLY A 225 1.26 5.17 23.42
C GLY A 225 1.87 4.57 22.14
N VAL A 226 2.19 3.27 22.17
CA VAL A 226 2.63 2.52 20.98
C VAL A 226 1.40 1.92 20.32
N ARG A 227 1.28 2.17 19.02
CA ARG A 227 0.21 1.58 18.21
C ARG A 227 0.48 0.09 18.00
N THR A 228 -0.53 -0.75 18.26
CA THR A 228 -0.45 -2.20 18.12
C THR A 228 -1.42 -2.70 17.06
N ILE A 229 -1.02 -3.78 16.40
CA ILE A 229 -1.83 -4.51 15.42
C ILE A 229 -1.87 -5.94 15.89
N GLU A 230 -3.02 -6.38 16.37
CA GLU A 230 -3.23 -7.69 16.98
C GLU A 230 -4.35 -8.42 16.26
N THR A 231 -4.06 -9.59 15.70
CA THR A 231 -5.01 -10.37 14.90
C THR A 231 -5.33 -11.70 15.58
N HIS A 232 -6.59 -11.95 15.90
CA HIS A 232 -7.10 -13.28 16.20
C HIS A 232 -7.48 -13.94 14.86
N ILE A 233 -6.76 -15.00 14.51
CA ILE A 233 -6.97 -15.75 13.26
C ILE A 233 -8.00 -16.83 13.54
N PHE A 234 -9.07 -16.90 12.76
CA PHE A 234 -10.15 -17.86 12.94
C PHE A 234 -9.69 -19.27 12.55
N ASP A 235 -10.11 -20.25 13.34
CA ASP A 235 -9.87 -21.67 13.10
C ASP A 235 -8.37 -22.01 12.93
N PHE A 236 -7.51 -21.33 13.71
CA PHE A 236 -6.06 -21.41 13.63
C PHE A 236 -5.42 -21.50 15.01
N ASP A 237 -4.56 -22.50 15.24
CA ASP A 237 -3.89 -22.76 16.52
C ASP A 237 -2.37 -22.94 16.45
N GLU A 238 -1.77 -22.62 15.30
CA GLU A 238 -0.34 -22.75 15.04
C GLU A 238 0.50 -21.63 15.71
N LEU A 239 1.75 -21.93 16.03
CA LEU A 239 2.72 -20.95 16.52
C LEU A 239 3.46 -20.31 15.35
N ILE A 240 3.22 -19.02 15.13
CA ILE A 240 3.74 -18.28 13.98
C ILE A 240 4.69 -17.12 14.35
N TYR A 241 5.30 -17.16 15.55
CA TYR A 241 6.30 -16.15 15.94
C TYR A 241 7.48 -16.14 14.97
N GLY A 242 7.88 -14.94 14.55
CA GLY A 242 8.99 -14.73 13.60
C GLY A 242 8.60 -14.99 12.14
N LEU A 243 7.37 -15.40 11.87
CA LEU A 243 6.90 -15.65 10.51
C LEU A 243 6.19 -14.43 9.91
N ASP A 244 6.11 -14.42 8.59
CA ASP A 244 5.39 -13.41 7.82
C ASP A 244 3.90 -13.46 8.10
N LEU A 245 3.31 -12.28 8.22
CA LEU A 245 1.88 -12.06 8.33
C LEU A 245 1.47 -10.96 7.36
N ARG A 246 0.52 -11.28 6.48
CA ARG A 246 -0.11 -10.31 5.59
C ARG A 246 -1.58 -10.19 5.96
N LEU A 247 -2.04 -8.96 6.12
CA LEU A 247 -3.44 -8.63 6.40
C LEU A 247 -4.01 -7.83 5.24
N ARG A 248 -5.25 -8.15 4.82
CA ARG A 248 -6.04 -7.31 3.91
C ARG A 248 -7.36 -6.98 4.59
N PHE A 249 -7.65 -5.70 4.71
CA PHE A 249 -8.85 -5.22 5.41
C PHE A 249 -10.09 -5.41 4.54
N VAL A 250 -11.09 -6.12 5.09
CA VAL A 250 -12.38 -6.36 4.45
C VAL A 250 -13.38 -5.29 4.88
N SER A 251 -13.57 -5.14 6.20
CA SER A 251 -14.51 -4.15 6.75
C SER A 251 -14.12 -3.74 8.17
N LYS A 252 -14.53 -2.54 8.56
CA LYS A 252 -14.45 -2.10 9.96
C LYS A 252 -15.67 -2.63 10.70
N ILE A 253 -15.44 -3.31 11.82
CA ILE A 253 -16.49 -3.88 12.67
C ILE A 253 -16.98 -2.85 13.70
N ARG A 254 -16.04 -2.16 14.36
CA ARG A 254 -16.32 -1.10 15.34
C ARG A 254 -15.10 -0.27 15.67
N ASP A 255 -15.32 0.82 16.39
CA ASP A 255 -14.25 1.61 16.99
C ASP A 255 -13.62 0.91 18.21
N GLU A 256 -12.40 1.29 18.57
CA GLU A 256 -11.76 0.87 19.81
C GLU A 256 -12.55 1.39 21.01
N ARG A 257 -12.71 0.55 22.04
CA ARG A 257 -13.34 0.94 23.29
C ARG A 257 -12.66 0.28 24.48
N ARG A 258 -12.81 0.89 25.66
CA ARG A 258 -12.36 0.32 26.93
C ARG A 258 -13.46 -0.56 27.52
N PHE A 259 -13.04 -1.53 28.32
CA PHE A 259 -13.94 -2.45 29.02
C PHE A 259 -13.64 -2.41 30.52
N ASP A 260 -14.69 -2.42 31.33
CA ASP A 260 -14.60 -2.33 32.79
C ASP A 260 -14.25 -3.67 33.43
N SER A 261 -14.42 -4.79 32.72
CA SER A 261 -14.12 -6.15 33.18
C SER A 261 -13.62 -7.05 32.03
N LEU A 262 -12.93 -8.14 32.41
CA LEU A 262 -12.52 -9.18 31.46
C LEU A 262 -13.74 -9.91 30.87
N ASP A 263 -14.81 -10.07 31.61
CA ASP A 263 -16.04 -10.72 31.14
C ASP A 263 -16.73 -9.87 30.07
N SER A 264 -16.80 -8.54 30.25
CA SER A 264 -17.36 -7.64 29.26
C SER A 264 -16.50 -7.60 27.97
N LEU A 265 -15.17 -7.68 28.11
CA LEU A 265 -14.27 -7.82 26.97
C LEU A 265 -14.51 -9.15 26.24
N LYS A 266 -14.60 -10.27 26.97
CA LYS A 266 -14.84 -11.59 26.39
C LYS A 266 -16.17 -11.66 25.64
N ALA A 267 -17.24 -11.12 26.23
CA ALA A 267 -18.55 -11.05 25.59
C ALA A 267 -18.53 -10.24 24.30
N GLN A 268 -17.79 -9.13 24.30
CA GLN A 268 -17.64 -8.33 23.08
C GLN A 268 -16.81 -9.04 22.00
N LEU A 269 -15.73 -9.72 22.37
CA LEU A 269 -14.93 -10.50 21.41
C LEU A 269 -15.78 -11.58 20.73
N ALA A 270 -16.65 -12.27 21.49
CA ALA A 270 -17.58 -13.24 20.94
C ALA A 270 -18.60 -12.60 19.96
N SER A 271 -19.12 -11.42 20.31
CA SER A 271 -20.03 -10.68 19.43
C SER A 271 -19.32 -10.21 18.14
N ASP A 272 -18.10 -9.70 18.25
CA ASP A 272 -17.29 -9.25 17.12
C ASP A 272 -16.96 -10.42 16.18
N GLU A 273 -16.60 -11.59 16.73
CA GLU A 273 -16.35 -12.81 15.95
C GLU A 273 -17.62 -13.29 15.22
N ALA A 274 -18.76 -13.35 15.91
CA ALA A 274 -20.02 -13.74 15.31
C ALA A 274 -20.40 -12.83 14.13
N LEU A 275 -20.21 -11.51 14.29
CA LEU A 275 -20.42 -10.55 13.21
C LEU A 275 -19.45 -10.77 12.04
N CYS A 276 -18.15 -10.96 12.34
CA CYS A 276 -17.15 -11.26 11.29
C CYS A 276 -17.54 -12.51 10.51
N ARG A 277 -17.91 -13.61 11.18
CA ARG A 277 -18.31 -14.87 10.51
C ARG A 277 -19.59 -14.70 9.69
N SER A 278 -20.56 -13.89 10.14
CA SER A 278 -21.78 -13.61 9.37
C SER A 278 -21.48 -12.86 8.06
N LEU A 279 -20.51 -11.92 8.08
CA LEU A 279 -20.08 -11.18 6.90
C LEU A 279 -19.31 -12.05 5.89
N LEU A 280 -18.74 -13.18 6.31
CA LEU A 280 -18.06 -14.13 5.42
C LEU A 280 -19.03 -15.11 4.74
N SER A 281 -20.25 -15.24 5.28
CA SER A 281 -21.27 -16.17 4.78
C SER A 281 -22.28 -15.50 3.85
N SER A 282 -22.22 -14.16 3.72
CA SER A 282 -23.07 -13.34 2.83
C SER A 282 -22.36 -13.02 1.51
#